data_2fafe1e52f051fd6ca1771cdbced9c75
#
_entry.id   2fafe1e52f051fd6ca1771cdbced9c75
#
_cell.length_a   1.000
_cell.length_b   1.000
_cell.length_c   1.000
_cell.angle_alpha   90.00
_cell.angle_beta   90.00
_cell.angle_gamma   90.00
#
_symmetry.space_group_name_H-M   'P 1'
#
loop_
_entity.id
_entity.type
_entity.pdbx_description
1 polymer ?
#
loop_
_entity_poly.entity_id
_entity_poly.type
_entity_poly.pdbx_seq_one_letter_code
_entity_poly.pdbx_strand_id
1 'polypeptide(L)'
;MGKTSKAKQSKILRQGSKKAETLSKKISPNTKNLPDHHFKLVKVKRGLDGLGLFAGEDIKKGEIIIEYIGTILNKEEAEKVTTSMYLFEVNRNKTIDGSVRWNIARYANHACDPEGNAESDIKKGRVFIKAIKNIKEGDEILYDYGEEFVKEYIAPKGCRCRAVKHDYGAKGHVSK
;
A
#
# COMPACT_ATOMS: atom_id res chain seq x y z
N MET A 1 28.71 8.60 31.78
CA MET A 1 28.49 7.72 30.59
C MET A 1 27.08 7.96 30.09
N GLY A 2 26.88 8.49 28.89
CA GLY A 2 25.49 8.71 28.36
C GLY A 2 25.33 9.85 27.35
N LYS A 3 26.34 10.22 26.56
CA LYS A 3 26.20 11.30 25.55
C LYS A 3 26.31 10.83 24.08
N THR A 4 26.48 9.53 23.80
CA THR A 4 26.74 9.03 22.43
C THR A 4 25.49 8.51 21.69
N SER A 5 24.38 8.26 22.39
CA SER A 5 23.16 7.69 21.78
C SER A 5 22.30 8.71 21.01
N LYS A 6 22.14 9.94 21.55
CA LYS A 6 21.29 10.97 20.90
C LYS A 6 21.86 11.52 19.58
N ALA A 7 23.19 11.60 19.46
CA ALA A 7 23.83 12.11 18.25
C ALA A 7 23.75 11.14 17.07
N LYS A 8 23.74 9.81 17.32
CA LYS A 8 23.58 8.79 16.27
C LYS A 8 22.13 8.74 15.73
N GLN A 9 21.13 8.86 16.61
CA GLN A 9 19.72 8.87 16.18
C GLN A 9 19.38 10.10 15.33
N SER A 10 19.90 11.29 15.69
CA SER A 10 19.67 12.52 14.91
C SER A 10 20.34 12.46 13.52
N LYS A 11 21.46 11.75 13.39
CA LYS A 11 22.18 11.61 12.11
C LYS A 11 21.47 10.62 11.16
N ILE A 12 20.86 9.56 11.70
CA ILE A 12 20.06 8.59 10.93
C ILE A 12 18.76 9.25 10.42
N LEU A 13 18.09 10.03 11.24
CA LEU A 13 16.87 10.78 10.86
C LEU A 13 17.16 11.82 9.77
N ARG A 14 18.29 12.55 9.86
CA ARG A 14 18.70 13.53 8.84
C ARG A 14 19.12 12.90 7.51
N GLN A 15 19.68 11.69 7.52
CA GLN A 15 20.02 10.96 6.29
C GLN A 15 18.80 10.35 5.61
N GLY A 16 17.77 9.94 6.36
CA GLY A 16 16.49 9.49 5.84
C GLY A 16 15.74 10.61 5.10
N SER A 17 15.68 11.81 5.69
CA SER A 17 15.00 12.95 5.11
C SER A 17 15.68 13.45 3.82
N LYS A 18 17.01 13.52 3.75
CA LYS A 18 17.75 13.91 2.53
C LYS A 18 17.58 12.93 1.36
N LYS A 19 17.42 11.61 1.63
CA LYS A 19 17.14 10.61 0.59
C LYS A 19 15.70 10.66 0.10
N ALA A 20 14.74 11.00 0.94
CA ALA A 20 13.35 11.25 0.56
C ALA A 20 13.24 12.50 -0.34
N GLU A 21 13.93 13.60 0.00
CA GLU A 21 14.02 14.79 -0.84
C GLU A 21 14.61 14.54 -2.24
N THR A 22 15.60 13.63 -2.35
CA THR A 22 16.23 13.34 -3.66
C THR A 22 15.32 12.47 -4.53
N LEU A 23 14.45 11.66 -3.94
CA LEU A 23 13.43 10.89 -4.66
C LEU A 23 12.27 11.79 -5.10
N SER A 24 11.84 12.73 -4.26
CA SER A 24 10.75 13.66 -4.56
C SER A 24 11.09 14.64 -5.69
N LYS A 25 12.37 14.99 -5.88
CA LYS A 25 12.82 15.87 -6.98
C LYS A 25 12.69 15.28 -8.40
N LYS A 26 12.39 13.97 -8.51
CA LYS A 26 12.13 13.30 -9.81
C LYS A 26 10.64 13.10 -10.11
N ILE A 27 9.76 13.63 -9.27
CA ILE A 27 8.32 13.39 -9.32
C ILE A 27 7.59 14.68 -9.61
N SER A 28 6.63 14.64 -10.50
CA SER A 28 5.73 15.66 -11.03
C SER A 28 5.55 16.95 -10.18
N PRO A 29 5.47 18.15 -10.78
CA PRO A 29 5.38 19.44 -10.08
C PRO A 29 4.18 19.60 -9.15
N ASN A 30 3.21 18.69 -9.19
CA ASN A 30 1.98 18.76 -8.40
C ASN A 30 2.09 18.16 -6.99
N THR A 31 3.25 17.59 -6.62
CA THR A 31 3.42 16.87 -5.34
C THR A 31 3.97 17.73 -4.20
N LYS A 32 4.17 19.02 -4.39
CA LYS A 32 4.85 19.89 -3.40
C LYS A 32 4.17 20.02 -2.04
N ASN A 33 2.89 19.65 -1.94
CA ASN A 33 2.08 19.76 -0.71
C ASN A 33 1.53 18.41 -0.23
N LEU A 34 2.01 17.27 -0.78
CA LEU A 34 1.59 15.96 -0.33
C LEU A 34 2.44 15.49 0.87
N PRO A 35 1.87 14.69 1.78
CA PRO A 35 2.65 14.01 2.81
C PRO A 35 3.83 13.23 2.19
N ASP A 36 4.94 13.08 2.92
CA ASP A 36 6.19 12.50 2.41
C ASP A 36 6.07 11.09 1.80
N HIS A 37 5.02 10.36 2.14
CA HIS A 37 4.72 9.02 1.62
C HIS A 37 3.70 9.00 0.46
N HIS A 38 3.18 10.16 0.06
CA HIS A 38 2.32 10.31 -1.12
C HIS A 38 3.13 10.84 -2.30
N PHE A 39 2.98 10.21 -3.46
CA PHE A 39 3.63 10.62 -4.70
C PHE A 39 2.63 11.14 -5.72
N LYS A 40 1.35 10.82 -5.50
CA LYS A 40 0.20 11.27 -6.30
C LYS A 40 -0.92 11.74 -5.39
N LEU A 41 -1.76 12.62 -5.93
CA LEU A 41 -2.97 13.02 -5.24
C LEU A 41 -3.94 11.83 -5.19
N VAL A 42 -4.34 11.45 -3.99
CA VAL A 42 -5.29 10.35 -3.76
C VAL A 42 -6.35 10.77 -2.75
N LYS A 43 -7.51 10.14 -2.82
CA LYS A 43 -8.66 10.42 -1.95
C LYS A 43 -9.25 9.10 -1.44
N VAL A 44 -9.62 9.06 -0.16
CA VAL A 44 -10.39 7.94 0.40
C VAL A 44 -11.87 8.23 0.22
N LYS A 45 -12.58 7.32 -0.42
CA LYS A 45 -14.04 7.41 -0.67
C LYS A 45 -14.69 6.05 -0.47
N ARG A 46 -16.02 6.00 -0.50
CA ARG A 46 -16.75 4.73 -0.55
C ARG A 46 -16.56 4.06 -1.90
N GLY A 47 -15.96 2.88 -1.90
CA GLY A 47 -15.76 2.01 -3.06
C GLY A 47 -16.76 0.84 -3.08
N LEU A 48 -16.45 -0.16 -3.88
CA LEU A 48 -17.30 -1.35 -4.04
C LEU A 48 -17.30 -2.21 -2.78
N ASP A 49 -16.14 -2.38 -2.14
CA ASP A 49 -15.95 -3.17 -0.92
C ASP A 49 -15.60 -2.28 0.29
N GLY A 50 -16.50 -1.35 0.64
CA GLY A 50 -16.30 -0.44 1.74
C GLY A 50 -15.58 0.85 1.36
N LEU A 51 -14.56 1.27 2.15
CA LEU A 51 -13.71 2.40 1.79
C LEU A 51 -12.66 1.97 0.78
N GLY A 52 -12.45 2.79 -0.25
CA GLY A 52 -11.46 2.59 -1.30
C GLY A 52 -10.51 3.78 -1.43
N LEU A 53 -9.34 3.56 -2.03
CA LEU A 53 -8.39 4.58 -2.42
C LEU A 53 -8.63 4.95 -3.87
N PHE A 54 -8.80 6.25 -4.15
CA PHE A 54 -9.14 6.75 -5.48
C PHE A 54 -8.08 7.74 -5.97
N ALA A 55 -7.80 7.72 -7.26
CA ALA A 55 -6.95 8.70 -7.92
C ALA A 55 -7.57 10.09 -7.80
N GLY A 56 -6.81 11.08 -7.38
CA GLY A 56 -7.21 12.47 -7.31
C GLY A 56 -6.67 13.30 -8.48
N GLU A 57 -5.90 12.65 -9.37
CA GLU A 57 -5.33 13.17 -10.61
C GLU A 57 -5.09 12.01 -11.59
N ASP A 58 -4.86 12.30 -12.86
CA ASP A 58 -4.46 11.28 -13.84
C ASP A 58 -3.07 10.72 -13.48
N ILE A 59 -2.95 9.39 -13.42
CA ILE A 59 -1.72 8.67 -13.07
C ILE A 59 -1.31 7.80 -14.26
N LYS A 60 -0.06 7.93 -14.69
CA LYS A 60 0.46 7.14 -15.81
C LYS A 60 0.97 5.78 -15.33
N LYS A 61 0.87 4.78 -16.21
CA LYS A 61 1.51 3.49 -16.00
C LYS A 61 2.99 3.65 -15.62
N GLY A 62 3.43 2.92 -14.60
CA GLY A 62 4.80 2.94 -14.07
C GLY A 62 5.05 3.98 -12.98
N GLU A 63 4.13 4.91 -12.72
CA GLU A 63 4.29 5.90 -11.65
C GLU A 63 3.99 5.30 -10.28
N ILE A 64 4.78 5.70 -9.28
CA ILE A 64 4.51 5.38 -7.88
C ILE A 64 3.37 6.28 -7.41
N ILE A 65 2.38 5.70 -6.77
CA ILE A 65 1.19 6.37 -6.28
C ILE A 65 1.38 6.81 -4.82
N ILE A 66 1.67 5.84 -3.96
CA ILE A 66 1.78 6.04 -2.52
C ILE A 66 2.67 4.95 -1.92
N GLU A 67 3.30 5.23 -0.78
CA GLU A 67 3.99 4.24 0.01
C GLU A 67 3.05 3.63 1.05
N TYR A 68 3.11 2.31 1.20
CA TYR A 68 2.46 1.59 2.29
C TYR A 68 3.34 1.67 3.53
N ILE A 69 2.87 2.36 4.55
CA ILE A 69 3.63 2.66 5.77
C ILE A 69 2.94 2.07 7.01
N GLY A 70 3.71 1.93 8.09
CA GLY A 70 3.16 1.42 9.34
C GLY A 70 4.23 1.14 10.38
N THR A 71 3.84 0.41 11.41
CA THR A 71 4.75 -0.08 12.43
C THR A 71 5.58 -1.21 11.85
N ILE A 72 6.91 -1.12 12.01
CA ILE A 72 7.80 -2.18 11.57
C ILE A 72 7.86 -3.25 12.64
N LEU A 73 7.52 -4.46 12.26
CA LEU A 73 7.55 -5.65 13.10
C LEU A 73 8.63 -6.61 12.60
N ASN A 74 9.33 -7.25 13.53
CA ASN A 74 10.13 -8.43 13.23
C ASN A 74 9.23 -9.67 13.14
N LYS A 75 9.80 -10.84 12.78
CA LYS A 75 9.04 -12.06 12.60
C LYS A 75 8.24 -12.46 13.85
N GLU A 76 8.88 -12.43 15.03
CA GLU A 76 8.26 -12.84 16.29
C GLU A 76 7.12 -11.89 16.71
N GLU A 77 7.25 -10.60 16.41
CA GLU A 77 6.23 -9.59 16.65
C GLU A 77 5.05 -9.76 15.69
N ALA A 78 5.32 -10.02 14.40
CA ALA A 78 4.29 -10.23 13.39
C ALA A 78 3.44 -11.48 13.68
N GLU A 79 4.07 -12.58 14.13
CA GLU A 79 3.37 -13.82 14.50
C GLU A 79 2.39 -13.65 15.68
N LYS A 80 2.60 -12.63 16.53
CA LYS A 80 1.69 -12.31 17.64
C LYS A 80 0.49 -11.47 17.22
N VAL A 81 0.54 -10.86 16.03
CA VAL A 81 -0.55 -10.03 15.50
C VAL A 81 -1.53 -10.88 14.72
N THR A 82 -2.47 -11.51 15.40
CA THR A 82 -3.41 -12.48 14.79
C THR A 82 -4.68 -11.84 14.21
N THR A 83 -4.91 -10.53 14.40
CA THR A 83 -6.18 -9.88 14.06
C THR A 83 -6.07 -8.79 13.00
N SER A 84 -4.85 -8.44 12.58
CA SER A 84 -4.66 -7.37 11.58
C SER A 84 -4.65 -7.92 10.16
N MET A 85 -5.60 -7.47 9.34
CA MET A 85 -5.60 -7.70 7.88
C MET A 85 -4.70 -6.69 7.12
N TYR A 86 -3.91 -5.92 7.84
CA TYR A 86 -3.06 -4.86 7.28
C TYR A 86 -1.57 -5.17 7.39
N LEU A 87 -1.23 -6.45 7.63
CA LEU A 87 0.16 -6.88 7.66
C LEU A 87 0.68 -7.02 6.23
N PHE A 88 1.80 -6.40 5.96
CA PHE A 88 2.52 -6.52 4.68
C PHE A 88 3.92 -7.08 4.92
N GLU A 89 4.15 -8.33 4.52
CA GLU A 89 5.47 -8.93 4.61
C GLU A 89 6.41 -8.31 3.56
N VAL A 90 7.50 -7.72 4.03
CA VAL A 90 8.55 -7.14 3.17
C VAL A 90 9.63 -8.17 2.88
N ASN A 91 9.98 -8.96 3.86
CA ASN A 91 10.89 -10.08 3.80
C ASN A 91 10.77 -10.91 5.09
N ARG A 92 11.53 -12.03 5.19
CA ARG A 92 11.49 -12.97 6.32
C ARG A 92 11.62 -12.34 7.72
N ASN A 93 12.23 -11.15 7.83
CA ASN A 93 12.53 -10.50 9.10
C ASN A 93 11.86 -9.13 9.25
N LYS A 94 11.01 -8.75 8.29
CA LYS A 94 10.38 -7.43 8.30
C LYS A 94 8.98 -7.49 7.76
N THR A 95 8.02 -7.13 8.60
CA THR A 95 6.62 -6.93 8.26
C THR A 95 6.21 -5.50 8.60
N ILE A 96 5.36 -4.90 7.82
CA ILE A 96 4.74 -3.60 8.09
C ILE A 96 3.31 -3.85 8.59
N ASP A 97 2.99 -3.42 9.81
CA ASP A 97 1.60 -3.32 10.25
C ASP A 97 1.04 -1.96 9.83
N GLY A 98 0.30 -1.97 8.73
CA GLY A 98 -0.34 -0.80 8.14
C GLY A 98 -1.67 -0.41 8.77
N SER A 99 -2.04 -0.93 9.92
CA SER A 99 -3.30 -0.61 10.62
C SER A 99 -3.39 0.84 11.12
N VAL A 100 -2.27 1.55 11.13
CA VAL A 100 -2.18 2.95 11.57
C VAL A 100 -3.04 3.89 10.71
N ARG A 101 -3.72 4.87 11.33
CA ARG A 101 -4.70 5.73 10.64
C ARG A 101 -4.14 6.57 9.50
N TRP A 102 -2.89 6.99 9.60
CA TRP A 102 -2.22 7.81 8.59
C TRP A 102 -1.74 7.00 7.36
N ASN A 103 -1.77 5.68 7.42
CA ASN A 103 -1.52 4.83 6.27
C ASN A 103 -2.78 4.73 5.39
N ILE A 104 -3.04 5.72 4.56
CA ILE A 104 -4.21 5.66 3.67
C ILE A 104 -4.02 4.70 2.49
N ALA A 105 -2.80 4.24 2.22
CA ALA A 105 -2.54 3.19 1.24
C ALA A 105 -3.29 1.87 1.55
N ARG A 106 -3.62 1.62 2.82
CA ARG A 106 -4.42 0.47 3.28
C ARG A 106 -5.83 0.41 2.68
N TYR A 107 -6.30 1.50 2.10
CA TYR A 107 -7.61 1.55 1.43
C TYR A 107 -7.54 1.22 -0.07
N ALA A 108 -6.37 0.93 -0.63
CA ALA A 108 -6.30 0.36 -1.97
C ALA A 108 -6.82 -1.08 -1.92
N ASN A 109 -8.01 -1.32 -2.48
CA ASN A 109 -8.72 -2.59 -2.37
C ASN A 109 -8.15 -3.68 -3.30
N HIS A 110 -8.54 -4.93 -3.02
CA HIS A 110 -8.18 -6.05 -3.88
C HIS A 110 -8.98 -6.07 -5.18
N ALA A 111 -8.31 -6.43 -6.26
CA ALA A 111 -8.96 -6.87 -7.49
C ALA A 111 -8.18 -8.03 -8.12
N CYS A 112 -8.95 -8.99 -8.66
CA CYS A 112 -8.43 -10.07 -9.48
C CYS A 112 -8.05 -9.57 -10.88
N ASP A 113 -7.16 -10.28 -11.59
CA ASP A 113 -6.83 -9.98 -12.98
C ASP A 113 -8.07 -10.17 -13.89
N PRO A 114 -8.31 -9.29 -14.86
CA PRO A 114 -7.52 -8.13 -15.29
C PRO A 114 -7.94 -6.79 -14.65
N GLU A 115 -8.75 -6.77 -13.60
CA GLU A 115 -9.33 -5.54 -13.04
C GLU A 115 -8.31 -4.68 -12.28
N GLY A 116 -7.25 -5.27 -11.71
CA GLY A 116 -6.18 -4.54 -11.05
C GLY A 116 -5.54 -3.50 -11.97
N ASN A 117 -5.29 -2.30 -11.45
CA ASN A 117 -4.63 -1.19 -12.15
C ASN A 117 -3.33 -0.74 -11.46
N ALA A 118 -3.03 -1.33 -10.33
CA ALA A 118 -1.81 -1.12 -9.55
C ALA A 118 -1.18 -2.45 -9.12
N GLU A 119 0.04 -2.38 -8.64
CA GLU A 119 0.78 -3.49 -8.01
C GLU A 119 1.50 -3.00 -6.77
N SER A 120 1.86 -3.91 -5.87
CA SER A 120 2.79 -3.63 -4.79
C SER A 120 4.23 -3.83 -5.28
N ASP A 121 5.10 -2.84 -5.06
CA ASP A 121 6.51 -2.83 -5.49
C ASP A 121 7.41 -2.64 -4.26
N ILE A 122 8.23 -3.67 -3.94
CA ILE A 122 9.13 -3.62 -2.79
C ILE A 122 10.50 -3.12 -3.25
N LYS A 123 10.88 -1.93 -2.76
CA LYS A 123 12.18 -1.32 -3.05
C LYS A 123 12.90 -0.93 -1.77
N LYS A 124 14.10 -1.46 -1.58
CA LYS A 124 14.97 -1.14 -0.44
C LYS A 124 14.27 -1.29 0.92
N GLY A 125 13.44 -2.33 1.06
CA GLY A 125 12.71 -2.62 2.29
C GLY A 125 11.55 -1.66 2.58
N ARG A 126 11.05 -0.94 1.57
CA ARG A 126 9.84 -0.10 1.57
C ARG A 126 8.85 -0.67 0.55
N VAL A 127 7.57 -0.50 0.82
CA VAL A 127 6.49 -0.99 -0.05
C VAL A 127 5.81 0.21 -0.71
N PHE A 128 5.66 0.14 -2.02
CA PHE A 128 5.01 1.17 -2.81
C PHE A 128 3.84 0.58 -3.58
N ILE A 129 2.76 1.30 -3.69
CA ILE A 129 1.68 1.02 -4.65
C ILE A 129 2.02 1.77 -5.92
N LYS A 130 2.14 1.05 -7.03
CA LYS A 130 2.60 1.54 -8.32
C LYS A 130 1.56 1.22 -9.40
N ALA A 131 1.30 2.16 -10.30
CA ALA A 131 0.37 1.97 -11.40
C ALA A 131 0.92 0.99 -12.45
N ILE A 132 0.15 -0.05 -12.82
CA ILE A 132 0.45 -0.96 -13.93
C ILE A 132 -0.35 -0.61 -15.19
N LYS A 133 -1.34 0.26 -15.08
CA LYS A 133 -2.14 0.83 -16.17
C LYS A 133 -2.21 2.35 -16.00
N ASN A 134 -2.66 3.07 -17.02
CA ASN A 134 -3.06 4.46 -16.84
C ASN A 134 -4.34 4.48 -16.00
N ILE A 135 -4.35 5.30 -14.96
CA ILE A 135 -5.47 5.46 -14.02
C ILE A 135 -5.98 6.88 -14.18
N LYS A 136 -7.28 7.05 -14.41
CA LYS A 136 -7.90 8.37 -14.55
C LYS A 136 -8.25 8.97 -13.19
N GLU A 137 -8.29 10.29 -13.10
CA GLU A 137 -8.85 10.95 -11.93
C GLU A 137 -10.25 10.42 -11.64
N GLY A 138 -10.48 10.00 -10.40
CA GLY A 138 -11.72 9.42 -9.94
C GLY A 138 -11.80 7.90 -9.98
N ASP A 139 -10.87 7.20 -10.66
CA ASP A 139 -10.80 5.75 -10.66
C ASP A 139 -10.33 5.21 -9.31
N GLU A 140 -10.86 4.06 -8.91
CA GLU A 140 -10.39 3.33 -7.72
C GLU A 140 -9.05 2.65 -8.02
N ILE A 141 -8.12 2.75 -7.08
CA ILE A 141 -6.80 2.11 -7.14
C ILE A 141 -6.95 0.71 -6.56
N LEU A 142 -6.71 -0.29 -7.41
CA LEU A 142 -6.97 -1.69 -7.12
C LEU A 142 -5.72 -2.52 -7.45
N TYR A 143 -5.38 -3.49 -6.58
CA TYR A 143 -4.26 -4.39 -6.86
C TYR A 143 -4.51 -5.81 -6.31
N ASP A 144 -3.80 -6.79 -6.84
CA ASP A 144 -3.85 -8.16 -6.34
C ASP A 144 -3.12 -8.25 -4.99
N TYR A 145 -3.83 -8.73 -3.97
CA TYR A 145 -3.27 -8.91 -2.62
C TYR A 145 -2.38 -10.15 -2.50
N GLY A 146 -2.36 -11.00 -3.54
CA GLY A 146 -1.62 -12.23 -3.58
C GLY A 146 -2.38 -13.44 -3.04
N GLU A 147 -1.89 -14.61 -3.43
CA GLU A 147 -2.57 -15.90 -3.24
C GLU A 147 -2.89 -16.21 -1.78
N GLU A 148 -1.92 -16.01 -0.88
CA GLU A 148 -2.09 -16.33 0.55
C GLU A 148 -3.18 -15.49 1.18
N PHE A 149 -3.15 -14.17 0.97
CA PHE A 149 -4.17 -13.27 1.50
C PHE A 149 -5.56 -13.56 0.92
N VAL A 150 -5.64 -13.81 -0.38
CA VAL A 150 -6.93 -14.11 -1.03
C VAL A 150 -7.52 -15.40 -0.48
N LYS A 151 -6.73 -16.45 -0.35
CA LYS A 151 -7.21 -17.73 0.20
C LYS A 151 -7.66 -17.63 1.64
N GLU A 152 -6.94 -16.88 2.47
CA GLU A 152 -7.21 -16.79 3.90
C GLU A 152 -8.37 -15.85 4.23
N TYR A 153 -8.40 -14.66 3.61
CA TYR A 153 -9.30 -13.58 4.03
C TYR A 153 -10.44 -13.28 3.05
N ILE A 154 -10.25 -13.52 1.74
CA ILE A 154 -11.23 -13.15 0.71
C ILE A 154 -12.07 -14.36 0.28
N ALA A 155 -11.44 -15.46 -0.10
CA ALA A 155 -12.13 -16.62 -0.64
C ALA A 155 -13.22 -17.19 0.27
N PRO A 156 -13.07 -17.24 1.61
CA PRO A 156 -14.13 -17.72 2.50
C PRO A 156 -15.41 -16.89 2.50
N LYS A 157 -15.27 -15.59 2.16
CA LYS A 157 -16.39 -14.62 2.17
C LYS A 157 -16.91 -14.31 0.76
N GLY A 158 -16.20 -14.74 -0.27
CA GLY A 158 -16.40 -14.37 -1.66
C GLY A 158 -15.75 -13.03 -2.03
N CYS A 159 -15.12 -12.99 -3.22
CA CYS A 159 -14.50 -11.78 -3.74
C CYS A 159 -15.54 -10.79 -4.24
N ARG A 160 -15.39 -9.50 -3.92
CA ARG A 160 -16.30 -8.42 -4.32
C ARG A 160 -15.78 -7.57 -5.47
N CYS A 161 -14.61 -7.91 -6.05
CA CYS A 161 -14.12 -7.21 -7.22
C CYS A 161 -15.03 -7.44 -8.46
N ARG A 162 -14.83 -6.66 -9.51
CA ARG A 162 -15.64 -6.71 -10.73
C ARG A 162 -15.20 -7.77 -11.73
N ALA A 163 -14.14 -8.51 -11.45
CA ALA A 163 -13.63 -9.53 -12.35
C ALA A 163 -14.69 -10.62 -12.61
N VAL A 164 -14.80 -11.04 -13.87
CA VAL A 164 -15.70 -12.13 -14.27
C VAL A 164 -15.19 -13.47 -13.72
N LYS A 165 -13.87 -13.63 -13.70
CA LYS A 165 -13.19 -14.80 -13.13
C LYS A 165 -12.32 -14.32 -11.97
N HIS A 166 -12.43 -15.00 -10.84
CA HIS A 166 -11.65 -14.65 -9.66
C HIS A 166 -10.42 -15.53 -9.53
N ASP A 167 -9.32 -14.91 -9.06
CA ASP A 167 -8.04 -15.58 -8.89
C ASP A 167 -8.03 -16.50 -7.66
N TYR A 168 -7.05 -17.40 -7.62
CA TYR A 168 -6.74 -18.27 -6.48
C TYR A 168 -7.92 -19.10 -5.96
N GLY A 169 -8.88 -19.44 -6.82
CA GLY A 169 -10.05 -20.22 -6.46
C GLY A 169 -11.12 -19.47 -5.66
N ALA A 170 -10.99 -18.17 -5.50
CA ALA A 170 -12.04 -17.35 -4.93
C ALA A 170 -13.31 -17.41 -5.81
N LYS A 171 -14.47 -17.28 -5.19
CA LYS A 171 -15.76 -17.14 -5.88
C LYS A 171 -16.24 -15.71 -5.75
N GLY A 172 -17.07 -15.26 -6.67
CA GLY A 172 -17.74 -13.98 -6.55
C GLY A 172 -18.63 -13.94 -5.32
N HIS A 173 -18.71 -12.77 -4.68
CA HIS A 173 -19.60 -12.55 -3.54
C HIS A 173 -21.06 -12.59 -4.01
N VAL A 174 -21.83 -13.49 -3.46
CA VAL A 174 -23.30 -13.53 -3.69
C VAL A 174 -23.94 -12.66 -2.62
N SER A 175 -24.46 -11.50 -3.01
CA SER A 175 -25.32 -10.70 -2.14
C SER A 175 -26.60 -11.50 -1.85
N LYS A 176 -26.87 -11.74 -0.58
CA LYS A 176 -28.16 -12.28 -0.13
C LYS A 176 -29.20 -11.19 -0.11
#